data_d2588b48a24f13e5844030ee68cf9ef5
#
_entry.id   d2588b48a24f13e5844030ee68cf9ef5
#
_cell.length_a   1.000
_cell.length_b   1.000
_cell.length_c   1.000
_cell.angle_alpha   90.00
_cell.angle_beta   90.00
_cell.angle_gamma   90.00
#
_symmetry.space_group_name_H-M   'P 1'
#
loop_
_entity.id
_entity.type
_entity.pdbx_description
1 polymer ?
#
loop_
_entity_poly.entity_id
_entity_poly.type
_entity_poly.pdbx_seq_one_letter_code
_entity_poly.pdbx_strand_id
1 'polypeptide(L)'
;MDERDVAMIDALRRAHEAFNRGDFDAAVEIAHPEVEFVPPGGQAARSGAEALRAWMEPDAFEEQRIEPLDFRVQGNKVLVRQHAQARGAGSGIELDIENWTVWTFDDDLLVTRVESYLPHQESEALEAAGLRE
;
A
#
# COMPACT_ATOMS: atom_id res chain seq x y z
N MET A 1 -11.27 -5.25 18.37
CA MET A 1 -11.07 -5.48 16.94
C MET A 1 -11.68 -6.81 16.59
N ASP A 2 -12.53 -6.89 15.61
CA ASP A 2 -13.19 -8.13 15.24
C ASP A 2 -12.32 -9.03 14.34
N GLU A 3 -12.82 -10.23 14.03
CA GLU A 3 -12.07 -11.20 13.22
C GLU A 3 -11.76 -10.67 11.81
N ARG A 4 -12.68 -9.90 11.23
CA ARG A 4 -12.50 -9.33 9.91
C ARG A 4 -11.40 -8.28 9.93
N ASP A 5 -11.37 -7.42 10.95
CA ASP A 5 -10.32 -6.41 11.11
C ASP A 5 -8.94 -7.07 11.20
N VAL A 6 -8.83 -8.11 12.01
CA VAL A 6 -7.60 -8.87 12.16
C VAL A 6 -7.19 -9.52 10.83
N ALA A 7 -8.15 -10.09 10.10
CA ALA A 7 -7.88 -10.73 8.81
C ALA A 7 -7.37 -9.73 7.77
N MET A 8 -7.93 -8.52 7.72
CA MET A 8 -7.46 -7.47 6.82
C MET A 8 -6.03 -7.05 7.15
N ILE A 9 -5.74 -6.82 8.42
CA ILE A 9 -4.40 -6.44 8.87
C ILE A 9 -3.39 -7.55 8.56
N ASP A 10 -3.73 -8.81 8.84
CA ASP A 10 -2.85 -9.94 8.57
C ASP A 10 -2.56 -10.09 7.06
N ALA A 11 -3.58 -9.89 6.22
CA ALA A 11 -3.39 -9.92 4.77
C ALA A 11 -2.40 -8.84 4.32
N LEU A 12 -2.53 -7.62 4.85
CA LEU A 12 -1.62 -6.52 4.53
C LEU A 12 -0.20 -6.80 5.04
N ARG A 13 -0.05 -7.35 6.22
CA ARG A 13 1.28 -7.71 6.76
C ARG A 13 1.98 -8.72 5.86
N ARG A 14 1.26 -9.77 5.44
CA ARG A 14 1.80 -10.79 4.53
C ARG A 14 2.20 -10.19 3.18
N ALA A 15 1.37 -9.29 2.65
CA ALA A 15 1.67 -8.62 1.38
C ALA A 15 2.91 -7.73 1.49
N HIS A 16 3.06 -6.99 2.59
CA HIS A 16 4.25 -6.16 2.82
C HIS A 16 5.51 -7.02 2.98
N GLU A 17 5.41 -8.13 3.69
CA GLU A 17 6.54 -9.06 3.83
C GLU A 17 6.95 -9.64 2.48
N ALA A 18 5.97 -10.03 1.64
CA ALA A 18 6.22 -10.54 0.30
C ALA A 18 6.91 -9.47 -0.56
N PHE A 19 6.42 -8.25 -0.52
CA PHE A 19 7.01 -7.12 -1.23
C PHE A 19 8.48 -6.94 -0.81
N ASN A 20 8.75 -6.97 0.48
CA ASN A 20 10.09 -6.71 1.00
C ASN A 20 11.09 -7.81 0.62
N ARG A 21 10.64 -9.04 0.37
CA ARG A 21 11.53 -10.11 -0.10
C ARG A 21 11.56 -10.23 -1.63
N GLY A 22 10.90 -9.31 -2.34
CA GLY A 22 10.89 -9.31 -3.80
C GLY A 22 9.92 -10.28 -4.45
N ASP A 23 9.00 -10.85 -3.68
CA ASP A 23 7.98 -11.77 -4.17
C ASP A 23 6.71 -10.98 -4.53
N PHE A 24 6.75 -10.32 -5.68
CA PHE A 24 5.64 -9.45 -6.10
C PHE A 24 4.39 -10.23 -6.48
N ASP A 25 4.52 -11.48 -6.93
CA ASP A 25 3.36 -12.32 -7.18
C ASP A 25 2.58 -12.58 -5.90
N ALA A 26 3.27 -12.91 -4.82
CA ALA A 26 2.63 -13.10 -3.51
C ALA A 26 2.06 -11.79 -2.96
N ALA A 27 2.76 -10.67 -3.19
CA ALA A 27 2.31 -9.35 -2.71
C ALA A 27 0.97 -8.94 -3.31
N VAL A 28 0.69 -9.30 -4.57
CA VAL A 28 -0.57 -8.93 -5.23
C VAL A 28 -1.67 -9.98 -5.11
N GLU A 29 -1.43 -11.10 -4.43
CA GLU A 29 -2.45 -12.13 -4.22
C GLU A 29 -3.67 -11.61 -3.47
N ILE A 30 -3.52 -10.60 -2.62
CA ILE A 30 -4.63 -9.99 -1.88
C ILE A 30 -5.45 -9.04 -2.75
N ALA A 31 -5.00 -8.73 -3.97
CA ALA A 31 -5.67 -7.75 -4.81
C ALA A 31 -6.73 -8.42 -5.69
N HIS A 32 -7.89 -7.75 -5.80
CA HIS A 32 -8.90 -8.11 -6.78
C HIS A 32 -8.30 -7.98 -8.19
N PRO A 33 -8.67 -8.83 -9.17
CA PRO A 33 -8.14 -8.70 -10.53
C PRO A 33 -8.34 -7.33 -11.16
N GLU A 34 -9.38 -6.60 -10.75
CA GLU A 34 -9.70 -5.26 -11.24
C GLU A 34 -9.36 -4.16 -10.24
N VAL A 35 -8.43 -4.42 -9.33
CA VAL A 35 -8.02 -3.45 -8.30
C VAL A 35 -7.64 -2.11 -8.93
N GLU A 36 -8.11 -1.01 -8.29
CA GLU A 36 -7.65 0.34 -8.62
C GLU A 36 -6.52 0.74 -7.69
N PHE A 37 -5.51 1.41 -8.22
CA PHE A 37 -4.48 1.99 -7.37
C PHE A 37 -4.17 3.42 -7.80
N VAL A 38 -3.97 4.28 -6.80
CA VAL A 38 -3.72 5.70 -7.00
C VAL A 38 -2.32 6.00 -6.48
N PRO A 39 -1.34 6.22 -7.37
CA PRO A 39 0.00 6.62 -6.94
C PRO A 39 -0.01 7.97 -6.22
N PRO A 40 1.00 8.27 -5.39
CA PRO A 40 1.04 9.53 -4.67
C PRO A 40 1.28 10.72 -5.60
N GLY A 41 0.97 11.92 -5.10
CA GLY A 41 1.27 13.15 -5.83
C GLY A 41 0.24 13.56 -6.88
N GLY A 42 -1.01 13.12 -6.74
CA GLY A 42 -2.10 13.53 -7.65
C GLY A 42 -2.09 12.85 -9.00
N GLN A 43 -1.40 11.74 -9.13
CA GLN A 43 -1.39 10.96 -10.37
C GLN A 43 -2.74 10.29 -10.60
N ALA A 44 -3.06 10.03 -11.87
CA ALA A 44 -4.30 9.36 -12.25
C ALA A 44 -4.33 7.93 -11.71
N ALA A 45 -5.53 7.49 -11.33
CA ALA A 45 -5.75 6.10 -10.91
C ALA A 45 -5.49 5.14 -12.08
N ARG A 46 -4.93 3.98 -11.74
CA ARG A 46 -4.71 2.87 -12.68
C ARG A 46 -5.48 1.66 -12.18
N SER A 47 -5.72 0.69 -13.04
CA SER A 47 -6.45 -0.50 -12.63
C SER A 47 -5.82 -1.77 -13.19
N GLY A 48 -6.09 -2.88 -12.46
CA GLY A 48 -5.63 -4.21 -12.82
C GLY A 48 -4.51 -4.70 -11.92
N ALA A 49 -4.59 -5.98 -11.52
CA ALA A 49 -3.58 -6.60 -10.66
C ALA A 49 -2.21 -6.69 -11.35
N GLU A 50 -2.19 -6.90 -12.66
CA GLU A 50 -0.93 -6.91 -13.42
C GLU A 50 -0.26 -5.55 -13.43
N ALA A 51 -1.06 -4.47 -13.59
CA ALA A 51 -0.53 -3.11 -13.55
C ALA A 51 0.00 -2.76 -12.15
N LEU A 52 -0.70 -3.21 -11.12
CA LEU A 52 -0.23 -3.03 -9.74
C LEU A 52 1.09 -3.74 -9.50
N ARG A 53 1.21 -4.99 -9.96
CA ARG A 53 2.44 -5.75 -9.85
C ARG A 53 3.58 -5.06 -10.57
N ALA A 54 3.35 -4.60 -11.79
CA ALA A 54 4.36 -3.88 -12.56
C ALA A 54 4.81 -2.59 -11.86
N TRP A 55 3.89 -1.90 -11.23
CA TRP A 55 4.19 -0.68 -10.48
C TRP A 55 5.06 -0.98 -9.24
N MET A 56 4.91 -2.15 -8.65
CA MET A 56 5.72 -2.58 -7.50
C MET A 56 7.15 -2.96 -7.87
N GLU A 57 7.40 -3.38 -9.11
CA GLU A 57 8.74 -3.79 -9.55
C GLU A 57 9.70 -2.59 -9.59
N PRO A 58 10.91 -2.75 -9.04
CA PRO A 58 11.81 -1.61 -8.88
C PRO A 58 12.67 -1.35 -10.11
N ASP A 59 12.11 -0.78 -11.16
CA ASP A 59 12.89 -0.42 -12.33
C ASP A 59 13.91 0.68 -12.02
N ALA A 60 13.51 1.64 -11.17
CA ALA A 60 14.33 2.79 -10.81
C ALA A 60 15.13 2.58 -9.52
N PHE A 61 14.91 1.48 -8.80
CA PHE A 61 15.49 1.26 -7.48
C PHE A 61 16.21 -0.09 -7.43
N GLU A 62 17.39 -0.12 -6.82
CA GLU A 62 18.11 -1.36 -6.51
C GLU A 62 17.47 -2.07 -5.34
N GLU A 63 17.02 -1.31 -4.35
CA GLU A 63 16.42 -1.82 -3.12
C GLU A 63 15.20 -1.00 -2.79
N GLN A 64 14.15 -1.67 -2.33
CA GLN A 64 13.01 -0.99 -1.71
C GLN A 64 12.51 -1.82 -0.54
N ARG A 65 12.09 -1.12 0.50
CA ARG A 65 11.54 -1.74 1.69
C ARG A 65 10.41 -0.87 2.22
N ILE A 66 9.32 -1.52 2.60
CA ILE A 66 8.20 -0.84 3.24
C ILE A 66 7.95 -1.51 4.59
N GLU A 67 8.02 -0.72 5.66
CA GLU A 67 7.75 -1.18 7.01
C GLU A 67 6.46 -0.55 7.51
N PRO A 68 5.38 -1.35 7.69
CA PRO A 68 4.16 -0.82 8.30
C PRO A 68 4.42 -0.44 9.76
N LEU A 69 4.03 0.76 10.14
CA LEU A 69 4.23 1.28 11.50
C LEU A 69 2.95 1.24 12.32
N ASP A 70 1.80 1.41 11.65
CA ASP A 70 0.51 1.47 12.33
C ASP A 70 -0.60 1.09 11.35
N PHE A 71 -1.61 0.39 11.86
CA PHE A 71 -2.81 0.00 11.11
C PHE A 71 -4.04 0.53 11.83
N ARG A 72 -4.90 1.25 11.11
CA ARG A 72 -6.17 1.73 11.65
C ARG A 72 -7.30 1.29 10.74
N VAL A 73 -8.27 0.56 11.30
CA VAL A 73 -9.39 0.00 10.55
C VAL A 73 -10.63 0.85 10.75
N GLN A 74 -11.31 1.15 9.65
CA GLN A 74 -12.61 1.81 9.66
C GLN A 74 -13.50 1.15 8.61
N GLY A 75 -14.45 0.33 9.05
CA GLY A 75 -15.31 -0.42 8.14
C GLY A 75 -14.50 -1.41 7.31
N ASN A 76 -14.55 -1.26 6.00
CA ASN A 76 -13.80 -2.10 5.05
C ASN A 76 -12.50 -1.46 4.58
N LYS A 77 -12.05 -0.40 5.25
CA LYS A 77 -10.83 0.33 4.89
C LYS A 77 -9.79 0.23 6.00
N VAL A 78 -8.53 0.14 5.60
CA VAL A 78 -7.39 0.13 6.52
C VAL A 78 -6.44 1.24 6.13
N LEU A 79 -6.18 2.14 7.08
CA LEU A 79 -5.15 3.18 6.92
C LEU A 79 -3.84 2.61 7.46
N VAL A 80 -2.80 2.65 6.64
CA VAL A 80 -1.46 2.21 7.03
C VAL A 80 -0.52 3.40 7.03
N ARG A 81 0.09 3.68 8.17
CA ARG A 81 1.24 4.57 8.25
C ARG A 81 2.47 3.70 8.09
N GLN A 82 3.34 4.06 7.17
CA GLN A 82 4.45 3.21 6.80
C GLN A 82 5.74 4.01 6.61
N HIS A 83 6.86 3.33 6.79
CA HIS A 83 8.19 3.84 6.54
C HIS A 83 8.68 3.21 5.22
N ALA A 84 8.92 4.03 4.22
CA ALA A 84 9.38 3.58 2.92
C ALA A 84 10.83 3.96 2.71
N GLN A 85 11.65 2.98 2.36
CA GLN A 85 13.06 3.16 2.06
C GLN A 85 13.34 2.63 0.66
N ALA A 86 14.13 3.35 -0.11
CA ALA A 86 14.51 2.93 -1.46
C ALA A 86 15.88 3.50 -1.79
N ARG A 87 16.62 2.81 -2.67
CA ARG A 87 17.89 3.28 -3.19
C ARG A 87 17.81 3.29 -4.71
N GLY A 88 18.13 4.42 -5.33
CA GLY A 88 18.11 4.56 -6.78
C GLY A 88 19.16 3.70 -7.45
N ALA A 89 18.76 2.98 -8.51
CA ALA A 89 19.67 2.17 -9.31
C ALA A 89 20.65 3.08 -10.08
N GLY A 90 21.93 2.86 -9.92
CA GLY A 90 22.98 3.61 -10.60
C GLY A 90 23.27 4.99 -10.03
N SER A 91 22.34 5.61 -9.31
CA SER A 91 22.52 6.93 -8.69
C SER A 91 23.00 6.87 -7.26
N GLY A 92 22.63 5.78 -6.53
CA GLY A 92 22.90 5.65 -5.12
C GLY A 92 22.09 6.59 -4.22
N ILE A 93 21.11 7.31 -4.79
CA ILE A 93 20.25 8.21 -4.02
C ILE A 93 19.34 7.39 -3.12
N GLU A 94 19.34 7.70 -1.83
CA GLU A 94 18.48 7.04 -0.86
C GLU A 94 17.21 7.85 -0.62
N LEU A 95 16.06 7.14 -0.60
CA LEU A 95 14.77 7.69 -0.22
C LEU A 95 14.39 7.08 1.10
N ASP A 96 13.99 7.91 2.05
CA ASP A 96 13.61 7.49 3.40
C ASP A 96 12.48 8.41 3.87
N ILE A 97 11.24 7.93 3.77
CA ILE A 97 10.05 8.74 4.10
C ILE A 97 9.05 7.94 4.90
N GLU A 98 8.25 8.64 5.71
CA GLU A 98 7.00 8.11 6.22
C GLU A 98 5.88 8.58 5.31
N ASN A 99 5.00 7.68 4.92
CA ASN A 99 3.85 8.02 4.11
C ASN A 99 2.64 7.17 4.52
N TRP A 100 1.54 7.36 3.79
CA TRP A 100 0.24 6.79 4.15
C TRP A 100 -0.32 6.03 2.97
N THR A 101 -0.97 4.89 3.24
CA THR A 101 -1.75 4.17 2.24
C THR A 101 -3.11 3.81 2.82
N VAL A 102 -4.13 3.85 1.97
CA VAL A 102 -5.48 3.45 2.35
C VAL A 102 -5.88 2.27 1.48
N TRP A 103 -6.24 1.17 2.11
CA TRP A 103 -6.57 -0.09 1.47
C TRP A 103 -8.06 -0.38 1.66
N THR A 104 -8.79 -0.54 0.57
CA THR A 104 -10.22 -0.87 0.62
C THR A 104 -10.40 -2.33 0.24
N PHE A 105 -11.13 -3.08 1.08
CA PHE A 105 -11.38 -4.50 0.90
C PHE A 105 -12.83 -4.74 0.50
N ASP A 106 -13.08 -5.82 -0.25
CA ASP A 106 -14.44 -6.30 -0.52
C ASP A 106 -14.84 -7.39 0.49
N ASP A 107 -16.02 -7.98 0.30
CA ASP A 107 -16.55 -9.01 1.21
C ASP A 107 -15.72 -10.29 1.19
N ASP A 108 -14.98 -10.53 0.12
CA ASP A 108 -14.11 -11.70 -0.04
C ASP A 108 -12.70 -11.46 0.51
N LEU A 109 -12.47 -10.33 1.17
CA LEU A 109 -11.17 -9.92 1.71
C LEU A 109 -10.12 -9.68 0.61
N LEU A 110 -10.57 -9.25 -0.57
CA LEU A 110 -9.68 -8.82 -1.63
C LEU A 110 -9.62 -7.29 -1.67
N VAL A 111 -8.44 -6.75 -1.91
CA VAL A 111 -8.24 -5.31 -2.05
C VAL A 111 -8.82 -4.85 -3.39
N THR A 112 -9.77 -3.92 -3.34
CA THR A 112 -10.38 -3.33 -4.54
C THR A 112 -9.80 -1.97 -4.89
N ARG A 113 -9.17 -1.30 -3.92
CA ARG A 113 -8.56 0.00 -4.15
C ARG A 113 -7.43 0.22 -3.15
N VAL A 114 -6.32 0.78 -3.63
CA VAL A 114 -5.25 1.28 -2.79
C VAL A 114 -4.90 2.70 -3.21
N GLU A 115 -4.81 3.60 -2.23
CA GLU A 115 -4.49 5.00 -2.44
C GLU A 115 -3.24 5.33 -1.66
N SER A 116 -2.27 6.00 -2.31
CA SER A 116 -1.01 6.39 -1.68
C SER A 116 -0.97 7.89 -1.44
N TYR A 117 -0.46 8.29 -0.30
CA TYR A 117 -0.39 9.70 0.12
C TYR A 117 1.02 10.03 0.58
N LEU A 118 1.46 11.25 0.28
CA LEU A 118 2.79 11.75 0.66
C LEU A 118 2.82 12.14 2.15
N PRO A 119 4.01 12.34 2.74
CA PRO A 119 4.13 12.65 4.17
C PRO A 119 3.29 13.85 4.64
N HIS A 120 3.12 14.86 3.79
CA HIS A 120 2.36 16.07 4.14
C HIS A 120 0.85 15.92 3.90
N GLN A 121 0.40 14.76 3.45
CA GLN A 121 -1.00 14.51 3.10
C GLN A 121 -1.75 13.66 4.14
N GLU A 122 -1.35 13.72 5.40
CA GLU A 122 -2.01 12.96 6.47
C GLU A 122 -3.51 13.22 6.53
N SER A 123 -3.93 14.47 6.42
CA SER A 123 -5.36 14.83 6.48
C SER A 123 -6.15 14.18 5.37
N GLU A 124 -5.61 14.19 4.15
CA GLU A 124 -6.26 13.55 2.99
C GLU A 124 -6.35 12.04 3.16
N ALA A 125 -5.31 11.42 3.73
CA ALA A 125 -5.29 9.99 3.99
C ALA A 125 -6.33 9.60 5.05
N LEU A 126 -6.44 10.36 6.14
CA LEU A 126 -7.44 10.15 7.17
C LEU A 126 -8.86 10.27 6.62
N GLU A 127 -9.11 11.29 5.82
CA GLU A 127 -10.40 11.50 5.19
C GLU A 127 -10.76 10.35 4.24
N ALA A 128 -9.81 9.93 3.40
CA ALA A 128 -10.01 8.82 2.48
C ALA A 128 -10.32 7.50 3.20
N ALA A 129 -9.75 7.29 4.39
CA ALA A 129 -10.00 6.12 5.22
C ALA A 129 -11.31 6.20 6.02
N GLY A 130 -12.00 7.34 5.98
CA GLY A 130 -13.19 7.57 6.80
C GLY A 130 -12.88 7.87 8.25
N LEU A 131 -11.63 8.21 8.54
CA LEU A 131 -11.15 8.57 9.88
C LEU A 131 -10.98 10.08 9.95
N ARG A 132 -11.72 10.73 10.82
CA ARG A 132 -11.59 12.18 11.03
C ARG A 132 -10.96 12.43 12.39
N GLU A 133 -10.15 13.45 12.43
CA GLU A 133 -9.63 13.95 13.69
C GLU A 133 -10.71 14.69 14.49
#